data_0dde16669723ccc0fa7d46f86f3b5955
#
_entry.id   0dde16669723ccc0fa7d46f86f3b5955
#
_cell.length_a   1.000
_cell.length_b   1.000
_cell.length_c   1.000
_cell.angle_alpha   90.00
_cell.angle_beta   90.00
_cell.angle_gamma   90.00
#
_symmetry.space_group_name_H-M   'P 1'
#
loop_
_entity.id
_entity.type
_entity.pdbx_description
1 polymer ?
#
loop_
_entity_poly.entity_id
_entity_poly.type
_entity_poly.pdbx_seq_one_letter_code
_entity_poly.pdbx_strand_id
1 'polypeptide(L)'
;MGLLNHLIYDGVESRDFGVFISGEGVFDAPARRGEMISIPGRNGSLFMDEGVFENITVEYPAFIGTGYEELFRTKIGDLRSALSSRGNYKRLTDTYHPDEFRLGVFREGLEVDPQHITRAGGFTLKFDCKPQRFLISGEDPVIFTANGSITNPTLFASSPMIKVTGNGTVAIGDDGKYRFVVSNNTGTIWIDSEIMEAYLPAGELYPWTDESETVLTQEIGIELELLDGTQYPENMLSYIEFYNSIMPKIEPGEQPIRMSPTITRLEIIPRWWRL
;
A
#
# COMPACT_ATOMS: atom_id res chain seq x y z
N MET A 1 31.75 -8.80 -10.79
CA MET A 1 31.70 -7.92 -9.60
C MET A 1 30.25 -7.98 -9.12
N GLY A 2 29.97 -8.67 -8.01
CA GLY A 2 28.58 -8.78 -7.51
C GLY A 2 28.04 -7.38 -7.23
N LEU A 3 26.80 -7.12 -7.65
CA LEU A 3 26.08 -5.90 -7.30
C LEU A 3 25.95 -5.87 -5.77
N LEU A 4 26.45 -4.83 -5.13
CA LEU A 4 26.27 -4.65 -3.69
C LEU A 4 24.80 -4.37 -3.40
N ASN A 5 24.27 -5.02 -2.37
CA ASN A 5 22.87 -4.88 -2.00
C ASN A 5 22.57 -3.48 -1.47
N HIS A 6 21.42 -2.97 -1.84
CA HIS A 6 20.95 -1.65 -1.47
C HIS A 6 19.43 -1.65 -1.27
N LEU A 7 18.92 -0.58 -0.70
CA LEU A 7 17.47 -0.34 -0.54
C LEU A 7 17.04 0.91 -1.31
N ILE A 8 15.76 0.97 -1.61
CA ILE A 8 15.10 2.11 -2.24
C ILE A 8 13.93 2.50 -1.33
N TYR A 9 13.93 3.74 -0.87
CA TYR A 9 12.87 4.30 -0.04
C TYR A 9 12.25 5.52 -0.70
N ASP A 10 10.98 5.41 -1.10
CA ASP A 10 10.23 6.46 -1.82
C ASP A 10 10.99 7.00 -3.04
N GLY A 11 11.57 6.08 -3.83
CA GLY A 11 12.34 6.41 -5.03
C GLY A 11 13.79 6.86 -4.78
N VAL A 12 14.22 6.96 -3.53
CA VAL A 12 15.61 7.30 -3.16
C VAL A 12 16.43 6.05 -2.97
N GLU A 13 17.44 5.84 -3.77
CA GLU A 13 18.33 4.69 -3.69
C GLU A 13 19.49 4.95 -2.70
N SER A 14 19.67 4.04 -1.74
CA SER A 14 20.76 4.17 -0.76
C SER A 14 22.15 4.17 -1.39
N ARG A 15 22.32 3.48 -2.53
CA ARG A 15 23.58 3.42 -3.27
C ARG A 15 24.05 4.78 -3.82
N ASP A 16 23.14 5.72 -4.07
CA ASP A 16 23.49 7.06 -4.56
C ASP A 16 24.28 7.88 -3.52
N PHE A 17 24.09 7.49 -2.25
CA PHE A 17 24.85 8.02 -1.12
C PHE A 17 26.08 7.18 -0.77
N GLY A 18 26.37 6.12 -1.55
CA GLY A 18 27.44 5.18 -1.26
C GLY A 18 27.11 4.22 -0.09
N VAL A 19 25.81 4.02 0.20
CA VAL A 19 25.32 3.18 1.29
C VAL A 19 24.82 1.86 0.76
N PHE A 20 25.36 0.79 1.33
CA PHE A 20 25.04 -0.59 0.99
C PHE A 20 24.57 -1.33 2.25
N ILE A 21 23.70 -2.32 2.07
CA ILE A 21 23.07 -3.07 3.17
C ILE A 21 23.54 -4.52 3.22
N SER A 22 23.52 -5.10 4.41
CA SER A 22 23.59 -6.54 4.62
C SER A 22 22.20 -7.13 4.89
N GLY A 23 22.03 -8.42 4.66
CA GLY A 23 20.72 -9.08 4.65
C GLY A 23 20.24 -9.60 6.01
N GLU A 24 20.89 -9.23 7.11
CA GLU A 24 20.42 -9.63 8.44
C GLU A 24 19.08 -8.94 8.75
N GLY A 25 18.09 -9.70 9.25
CA GLY A 25 16.77 -9.17 9.65
C GLY A 25 15.78 -8.88 8.51
N VAL A 26 16.19 -8.89 7.24
CA VAL A 26 15.27 -8.61 6.12
C VAL A 26 14.22 -9.70 5.90
N PHE A 27 14.46 -10.91 6.44
CA PHE A 27 13.56 -12.07 6.35
C PHE A 27 12.66 -12.24 7.58
N ASP A 28 12.70 -11.32 8.53
CA ASP A 28 11.89 -11.39 9.75
C ASP A 28 10.40 -11.23 9.41
N ALA A 29 9.56 -11.95 10.15
CA ALA A 29 8.12 -11.94 10.02
C ALA A 29 7.47 -11.18 11.20
N PRO A 30 6.34 -10.48 10.97
CA PRO A 30 5.62 -9.78 12.02
C PRO A 30 4.94 -10.75 12.98
N ALA A 31 4.76 -10.30 14.23
CA ALA A 31 4.01 -11.03 15.24
C ALA A 31 2.49 -11.00 14.92
N ARG A 32 1.80 -12.10 15.25
CA ARG A 32 0.34 -12.14 15.21
C ARG A 32 -0.22 -11.49 16.45
N ARG A 33 -1.19 -10.59 16.30
CA ARG A 33 -1.82 -9.92 17.43
C ARG A 33 -2.90 -10.77 18.04
N GLY A 34 -2.90 -10.86 19.37
CA GLY A 34 -3.88 -11.61 20.14
C GLY A 34 -3.46 -11.73 21.58
N GLU A 35 -4.37 -12.27 22.40
CA GLU A 35 -4.18 -12.42 23.85
C GLU A 35 -4.08 -13.89 24.25
N MET A 36 -3.13 -14.21 25.16
CA MET A 36 -2.99 -15.53 25.76
C MET A 36 -3.74 -15.58 27.09
N ILE A 37 -4.87 -16.29 27.12
CA ILE A 37 -5.71 -16.41 28.32
C ILE A 37 -5.41 -17.72 29.04
N SER A 38 -4.98 -17.62 30.30
CA SER A 38 -4.81 -18.79 31.17
C SER A 38 -6.15 -19.21 31.78
N ILE A 39 -6.51 -20.48 31.61
CA ILE A 39 -7.73 -21.06 32.18
C ILE A 39 -7.35 -21.86 33.43
N PRO A 40 -7.89 -21.53 34.61
CA PRO A 40 -7.60 -22.28 35.84
C PRO A 40 -7.95 -23.78 35.70
N GLY A 41 -7.02 -24.66 36.15
CA GLY A 41 -7.22 -26.12 36.07
C GLY A 41 -6.97 -26.75 34.69
N ARG A 42 -6.53 -25.98 33.69
CA ARG A 42 -6.17 -26.46 32.35
C ARG A 42 -4.69 -26.22 32.05
N ASN A 43 -4.02 -27.20 31.48
CA ASN A 43 -2.65 -27.01 30.95
C ASN A 43 -2.69 -26.22 29.65
N GLY A 44 -1.77 -25.25 29.54
CA GLY A 44 -1.67 -24.34 28.40
C GLY A 44 -2.67 -23.17 28.47
N SER A 45 -2.51 -22.23 27.57
CA SER A 45 -3.35 -21.05 27.45
C SER A 45 -4.20 -21.10 26.18
N LEU A 46 -5.32 -20.40 26.19
CA LEU A 46 -6.11 -20.14 24.99
C LEU A 46 -5.53 -18.91 24.30
N PHE A 47 -5.28 -18.99 23.01
CA PHE A 47 -4.90 -17.84 22.20
C PHE A 47 -6.16 -17.22 21.57
N MET A 48 -6.49 -16.00 21.98
CA MET A 48 -7.54 -15.20 21.33
C MET A 48 -6.91 -14.38 20.22
N ASP A 49 -7.07 -14.86 18.99
CA ASP A 49 -6.54 -14.23 17.78
C ASP A 49 -7.43 -13.05 17.37
N GLU A 50 -6.84 -11.87 17.19
CA GLU A 50 -7.51 -10.69 16.65
C GLU A 50 -7.61 -10.70 15.11
N GLY A 51 -7.02 -11.69 14.44
CA GLY A 51 -7.05 -11.82 12.98
C GLY A 51 -6.14 -10.84 12.23
N VAL A 52 -5.24 -10.15 12.93
CA VAL A 52 -4.33 -9.14 12.37
C VAL A 52 -2.90 -9.36 12.86
N PHE A 53 -1.95 -8.73 12.17
CA PHE A 53 -0.54 -8.75 12.51
C PHE A 53 -0.09 -7.37 13.00
N GLU A 54 0.94 -7.36 13.83
CA GLU A 54 1.56 -6.13 14.30
C GLU A 54 2.52 -5.55 13.26
N ASN A 55 2.81 -4.25 13.37
CA ASN A 55 3.92 -3.67 12.64
C ASN A 55 5.22 -4.37 13.00
N ILE A 56 6.16 -4.35 12.08
CA ILE A 56 7.49 -4.92 12.26
C ILE A 56 8.55 -3.85 12.03
N THR A 57 9.54 -3.78 12.93
CA THR A 57 10.74 -3.00 12.66
C THR A 57 11.69 -3.81 11.80
N VAL A 58 11.92 -3.35 10.56
CA VAL A 58 12.90 -3.96 9.65
C VAL A 58 14.22 -3.22 9.82
N GLU A 59 15.25 -3.98 10.18
CA GLU A 59 16.58 -3.45 10.38
C GLU A 59 17.49 -3.84 9.22
N TYR A 60 18.15 -2.83 8.64
CA TYR A 60 19.14 -3.02 7.60
C TYR A 60 20.52 -2.59 8.15
N PRO A 61 21.35 -3.54 8.61
CA PRO A 61 22.74 -3.24 8.86
C PRO A 61 23.37 -2.69 7.57
N ALA A 62 23.95 -1.52 7.66
CA ALA A 62 24.42 -0.77 6.50
C ALA A 62 25.86 -0.30 6.72
N PHE A 63 26.54 -0.08 5.62
CA PHE A 63 27.86 0.55 5.62
C PHE A 63 27.96 1.59 4.51
N ILE A 64 28.76 2.60 4.76
CA ILE A 64 29.13 3.63 3.79
C ILE A 64 30.66 3.64 3.66
N GLY A 65 31.13 3.75 2.42
CA GLY A 65 32.56 3.93 2.13
C GLY A 65 32.73 4.99 1.05
N THR A 66 33.41 6.09 1.37
CA THR A 66 33.50 7.25 0.46
C THR A 66 34.92 7.61 0.06
N GLY A 67 35.93 7.06 0.70
CA GLY A 67 37.34 7.35 0.40
C GLY A 67 37.88 8.71 0.92
N TYR A 68 37.01 9.70 1.15
CA TYR A 68 37.38 11.04 1.63
C TYR A 68 36.42 11.49 2.75
N GLU A 69 36.95 12.16 3.76
CA GLU A 69 36.22 12.62 4.94
C GLU A 69 35.10 13.62 4.61
N GLU A 70 35.38 14.58 3.80
CA GLU A 70 34.43 15.63 3.40
C GLU A 70 33.23 15.01 2.66
N LEU A 71 33.51 14.08 1.76
CA LEU A 71 32.47 13.34 1.02
C LEU A 71 31.62 12.47 1.95
N PHE A 72 32.21 11.88 2.99
CA PHE A 72 31.48 11.10 3.99
C PHE A 72 30.45 11.97 4.74
N ARG A 73 30.86 13.11 5.25
CA ARG A 73 29.96 14.04 5.98
C ARG A 73 28.80 14.51 5.10
N THR A 74 29.08 14.87 3.87
CA THR A 74 28.07 15.31 2.91
C THR A 74 27.08 14.19 2.61
N LYS A 75 27.56 13.01 2.24
CA LYS A 75 26.72 11.87 1.89
C LYS A 75 25.82 11.40 3.04
N ILE A 76 26.34 11.37 4.28
CA ILE A 76 25.53 11.04 5.47
C ILE A 76 24.50 12.13 5.75
N GLY A 77 24.84 13.39 5.61
CA GLY A 77 23.93 14.53 5.78
C GLY A 77 22.78 14.47 4.76
N ASP A 78 23.10 14.21 3.52
CA ASP A 78 22.15 14.09 2.42
C ASP A 78 21.23 12.87 2.61
N LEU A 79 21.78 11.70 2.94
CA LEU A 79 21.00 10.51 3.24
C LEU A 79 20.02 10.76 4.39
N ARG A 80 20.51 11.31 5.52
CA ARG A 80 19.67 11.62 6.67
C ARG A 80 18.52 12.56 6.29
N SER A 81 18.83 13.61 5.53
CA SER A 81 17.83 14.57 5.07
C SER A 81 16.82 13.91 4.14
N ALA A 82 17.28 13.08 3.21
CA ALA A 82 16.44 12.35 2.28
C ALA A 82 15.49 11.36 2.99
N LEU A 83 15.97 10.63 3.99
CA LEU A 83 15.12 9.70 4.75
C LEU A 83 14.14 10.43 5.67
N SER A 84 14.60 11.47 6.39
CA SER A 84 13.78 12.17 7.38
C SER A 84 12.77 13.16 6.79
N SER A 85 12.95 13.59 5.53
CA SER A 85 12.01 14.50 4.85
C SER A 85 10.67 13.83 4.49
N ARG A 86 10.60 12.51 4.58
CA ARG A 86 9.43 11.72 4.20
C ARG A 86 8.61 11.36 5.43
N GLY A 87 7.50 12.07 5.63
CA GLY A 87 6.49 11.69 6.62
C GLY A 87 5.63 10.53 6.10
N ASN A 88 4.98 9.81 7.02
CA ASN A 88 4.06 8.73 6.73
C ASN A 88 4.70 7.50 6.07
N TYR A 89 3.91 6.44 5.89
CA TYR A 89 4.35 5.20 5.24
C TYR A 89 4.67 5.44 3.77
N LYS A 90 5.85 4.99 3.35
CA LYS A 90 6.33 5.07 1.98
C LYS A 90 6.78 3.70 1.50
N ARG A 91 6.87 3.55 0.18
CA ARG A 91 7.36 2.32 -0.45
C ARG A 91 8.83 2.10 -0.09
N LEU A 92 9.10 0.92 0.44
CA LEU A 92 10.43 0.43 0.78
C LEU A 92 10.68 -0.88 0.03
N THR A 93 11.71 -0.90 -0.79
CA THR A 93 12.17 -2.10 -1.52
C THR A 93 13.63 -2.35 -1.20
N ASP A 94 14.06 -3.59 -1.31
CA ASP A 94 15.46 -3.98 -1.19
C ASP A 94 15.84 -5.01 -2.25
N THR A 95 17.13 -5.15 -2.52
CA THR A 95 17.64 -6.08 -3.53
C THR A 95 17.61 -7.55 -3.12
N TYR A 96 17.28 -7.87 -1.87
CA TYR A 96 17.04 -9.23 -1.40
C TYR A 96 15.66 -9.73 -1.80
N HIS A 97 14.69 -8.81 -1.99
CA HIS A 97 13.30 -9.10 -2.35
C HIS A 97 12.90 -8.27 -3.57
N PRO A 98 13.44 -8.57 -4.78
CA PRO A 98 13.25 -7.73 -5.96
C PRO A 98 11.79 -7.68 -6.46
N ASP A 99 10.98 -8.69 -6.11
CA ASP A 99 9.58 -8.82 -6.56
C ASP A 99 8.57 -8.32 -5.53
N GLU A 100 9.06 -7.67 -4.44
CA GLU A 100 8.24 -7.25 -3.31
C GLU A 100 8.57 -5.85 -2.84
N PHE A 101 7.62 -5.27 -2.12
CA PHE A 101 7.86 -4.04 -1.36
C PHE A 101 7.11 -4.06 -0.03
N ARG A 102 7.57 -3.26 0.90
CA ARG A 102 6.88 -2.93 2.15
C ARG A 102 6.44 -1.47 2.15
N LEU A 103 5.47 -1.17 3.00
CA LEU A 103 5.15 0.20 3.39
C LEU A 103 5.81 0.46 4.74
N GLY A 104 6.83 1.29 4.75
CA GLY A 104 7.62 1.61 5.93
C GLY A 104 7.72 3.10 6.20
N VAL A 105 8.02 3.47 7.43
CA VAL A 105 8.32 4.83 7.85
C VAL A 105 9.67 4.86 8.57
N PHE A 106 10.53 5.80 8.17
CA PHE A 106 11.81 6.05 8.84
C PHE A 106 11.59 7.07 9.96
N ARG A 107 11.55 6.60 11.23
CA ARG A 107 11.23 7.46 12.36
C ARG A 107 12.27 7.50 13.47
N GLU A 108 13.16 6.51 13.56
CA GLU A 108 14.09 6.38 14.71
C GLU A 108 15.38 7.19 14.57
N GLY A 109 15.57 7.92 13.51
CA GLY A 109 16.81 8.66 13.31
C GLY A 109 17.96 7.77 12.83
N LEU A 110 19.14 8.36 12.64
CA LEU A 110 20.31 7.71 12.10
C LEU A 110 21.51 7.92 13.07
N GLU A 111 21.95 6.85 13.69
CA GLU A 111 23.19 6.83 14.48
C GLU A 111 24.30 6.18 13.62
N VAL A 112 25.33 6.93 13.32
CA VAL A 112 26.48 6.47 12.54
C VAL A 112 27.70 6.43 13.43
N ASP A 113 28.32 5.27 13.55
CA ASP A 113 29.62 5.13 14.23
C ASP A 113 30.76 5.34 13.20
N PRO A 114 31.48 6.47 13.26
CA PRO A 114 32.57 6.73 12.36
C PRO A 114 33.78 5.88 12.77
N GLN A 115 34.03 4.80 12.05
CA GLN A 115 35.24 4.01 12.25
C GLN A 115 36.47 4.70 11.66
N HIS A 116 37.44 4.94 12.52
CA HIS A 116 38.81 5.41 12.27
C HIS A 116 39.05 6.20 10.97
N ILE A 117 39.22 7.51 11.14
CA ILE A 117 39.67 8.41 10.09
C ILE A 117 38.72 8.38 8.87
N THR A 118 37.40 8.47 9.14
CA THR A 118 36.47 9.23 8.32
C THR A 118 36.22 8.81 6.87
N ARG A 119 36.48 7.55 6.52
CA ARG A 119 36.28 7.05 5.17
C ARG A 119 35.20 5.97 5.06
N ALA A 120 34.82 5.41 6.17
CA ALA A 120 33.78 4.37 6.27
C ALA A 120 33.06 4.44 7.60
N GLY A 121 31.81 3.99 7.64
CA GLY A 121 31.01 3.88 8.84
C GLY A 121 29.99 2.76 8.72
N GLY A 122 29.82 2.02 9.82
CA GLY A 122 28.73 1.07 9.96
C GLY A 122 27.57 1.71 10.74
N PHE A 123 26.35 1.36 10.39
CA PHE A 123 25.14 1.82 11.04
C PHE A 123 23.98 0.89 10.72
N THR A 124 22.85 1.06 11.38
CA THR A 124 21.63 0.32 11.05
C THR A 124 20.54 1.28 10.65
N LEU A 125 19.93 1.04 9.49
CA LEU A 125 18.72 1.73 9.07
C LEU A 125 17.52 0.95 9.58
N LYS A 126 16.64 1.61 10.35
CA LYS A 126 15.46 1.00 10.94
C LYS A 126 14.21 1.64 10.37
N PHE A 127 13.33 0.79 9.86
CA PHE A 127 12.03 1.21 9.32
C PHE A 127 10.92 0.50 10.10
N ASP A 128 9.98 1.28 10.62
CA ASP A 128 8.71 0.74 11.14
C ASP A 128 7.81 0.44 9.95
N CYS A 129 7.59 -0.83 9.66
CA CYS A 129 6.89 -1.29 8.48
C CYS A 129 5.51 -1.88 8.83
N LYS A 130 4.55 -1.70 7.94
CA LYS A 130 3.34 -2.52 7.95
C LYS A 130 3.71 -4.00 7.83
N PRO A 131 2.88 -4.90 8.38
CA PRO A 131 3.20 -6.34 8.38
C PRO A 131 3.27 -6.95 6.98
N GLN A 132 2.54 -6.38 6.02
CA GLN A 132 2.43 -6.94 4.68
C GLN A 132 3.70 -6.68 3.85
N ARG A 133 4.12 -7.72 3.12
CA ARG A 133 4.97 -7.62 1.93
C ARG A 133 4.10 -7.70 0.71
N PHE A 134 3.95 -6.61 0.00
CA PHE A 134 3.18 -6.55 -1.24
C PHE A 134 4.00 -7.09 -2.40
N LEU A 135 3.37 -7.92 -3.23
CA LEU A 135 3.97 -8.38 -4.48
C LEU A 135 3.84 -7.27 -5.54
N ILE A 136 4.90 -7.02 -6.29
CA ILE A 136 4.87 -6.06 -7.40
C ILE A 136 3.82 -6.49 -8.44
N SER A 137 3.68 -7.79 -8.70
CA SER A 137 2.63 -8.33 -9.58
C SER A 137 1.19 -8.03 -9.11
N GLY A 138 1.01 -7.66 -7.85
CA GLY A 138 -0.28 -7.23 -7.30
C GLY A 138 -0.65 -5.79 -7.66
N GLU A 139 0.25 -5.02 -8.26
CA GLU A 139 0.00 -3.68 -8.76
C GLU A 139 -0.48 -3.68 -10.22
N ASP A 140 -0.30 -4.81 -10.92
CA ASP A 140 -0.75 -4.95 -12.30
C ASP A 140 -2.27 -5.09 -12.36
N PRO A 141 -2.97 -4.22 -13.10
CA PRO A 141 -4.43 -4.26 -13.18
C PRO A 141 -4.90 -5.46 -14.01
N VAL A 142 -5.87 -6.19 -13.49
CA VAL A 142 -6.61 -7.24 -14.21
C VAL A 142 -7.92 -6.66 -14.71
N ILE A 143 -8.16 -6.72 -16.02
CA ILE A 143 -9.30 -6.06 -16.68
C ILE A 143 -10.32 -7.10 -17.13
N PHE A 144 -11.58 -6.86 -16.78
CA PHE A 144 -12.72 -7.66 -17.17
C PHE A 144 -13.72 -6.83 -17.97
N THR A 145 -14.15 -7.34 -19.11
CA THR A 145 -15.26 -6.82 -19.93
C THR A 145 -16.43 -7.79 -19.98
N ALA A 146 -16.26 -8.95 -19.37
CA ALA A 146 -17.25 -10.02 -19.19
C ALA A 146 -16.89 -10.82 -17.93
N ASN A 147 -17.75 -11.76 -17.56
CA ASN A 147 -17.46 -12.69 -16.46
C ASN A 147 -16.13 -13.42 -16.69
N GLY A 148 -15.39 -13.67 -15.62
CA GLY A 148 -14.08 -14.31 -15.66
C GLY A 148 -13.66 -14.86 -14.31
N SER A 149 -12.37 -15.03 -14.10
CA SER A 149 -11.80 -15.38 -12.80
C SER A 149 -10.50 -14.63 -12.55
N ILE A 150 -10.16 -14.43 -11.27
CA ILE A 150 -8.89 -13.88 -10.80
C ILE A 150 -8.28 -14.85 -9.81
N THR A 151 -6.97 -15.07 -9.89
CA THR A 151 -6.28 -15.98 -8.99
C THR A 151 -5.37 -15.21 -8.04
N ASN A 152 -5.66 -15.32 -6.75
CA ASN A 152 -4.77 -14.83 -5.71
C ASN A 152 -3.67 -15.87 -5.45
N PRO A 153 -2.41 -15.57 -5.74
CA PRO A 153 -1.31 -16.52 -5.58
C PRO A 153 -0.81 -16.65 -4.14
N THR A 154 -1.38 -15.88 -3.20
CA THR A 154 -0.94 -15.82 -1.80
C THR A 154 -1.88 -16.58 -0.86
N LEU A 155 -1.45 -16.72 0.40
CA LEU A 155 -2.26 -17.38 1.43
C LEU A 155 -3.16 -16.43 2.22
N PHE A 156 -3.15 -15.14 1.87
CA PHE A 156 -3.89 -14.10 2.56
C PHE A 156 -4.88 -13.42 1.63
N ALA A 157 -6.06 -13.12 2.13
CA ALA A 157 -7.01 -12.31 1.39
C ALA A 157 -6.44 -10.91 1.15
N SER A 158 -6.54 -10.41 -0.07
CA SER A 158 -6.10 -9.05 -0.41
C SER A 158 -7.25 -8.07 -0.38
N SER A 159 -6.93 -6.80 -0.16
CA SER A 159 -7.86 -5.66 -0.20
C SER A 159 -7.63 -4.89 -1.51
N PRO A 160 -8.32 -5.24 -2.59
CA PRO A 160 -8.06 -4.67 -3.91
C PRO A 160 -8.49 -3.22 -4.03
N MET A 161 -7.91 -2.53 -5.00
CA MET A 161 -8.53 -1.34 -5.59
C MET A 161 -9.30 -1.76 -6.84
N ILE A 162 -10.58 -1.40 -6.91
CA ILE A 162 -11.50 -1.79 -7.97
C ILE A 162 -12.01 -0.54 -8.68
N LYS A 163 -11.90 -0.51 -10.01
CA LYS A 163 -12.45 0.56 -10.85
C LYS A 163 -13.62 -0.02 -11.64
N VAL A 164 -14.77 0.60 -11.55
CA VAL A 164 -16.00 0.13 -12.19
C VAL A 164 -16.54 1.21 -13.15
N THR A 165 -16.69 0.85 -14.41
CA THR A 165 -17.32 1.70 -15.43
C THR A 165 -18.68 1.11 -15.78
N GLY A 166 -19.75 1.90 -15.58
CA GLY A 166 -21.14 1.49 -15.77
C GLY A 166 -21.86 1.21 -14.45
N ASN A 167 -23.12 0.76 -14.56
CA ASN A 167 -23.99 0.52 -13.41
C ASN A 167 -24.40 -0.96 -13.36
N GLY A 168 -24.56 -1.50 -12.17
CA GLY A 168 -25.00 -2.88 -11.99
C GLY A 168 -24.29 -3.60 -10.86
N THR A 169 -24.41 -4.91 -10.84
CA THR A 169 -23.88 -5.77 -9.79
C THR A 169 -22.54 -6.36 -10.19
N VAL A 170 -21.58 -6.34 -9.26
CA VAL A 170 -20.33 -7.10 -9.31
C VAL A 170 -20.31 -8.07 -8.13
N ALA A 171 -19.87 -9.31 -8.38
CA ALA A 171 -19.63 -10.30 -7.36
C ALA A 171 -18.26 -10.94 -7.56
N ILE A 172 -17.52 -11.08 -6.45
CA ILE A 172 -16.20 -11.71 -6.37
C ILE A 172 -16.33 -12.93 -5.47
N GLY A 173 -15.88 -14.08 -5.94
CA GLY A 173 -16.00 -15.35 -5.23
C GLY A 173 -17.30 -16.10 -5.49
N ASP A 174 -17.34 -17.37 -5.08
CA ASP A 174 -18.47 -18.27 -5.35
C ASP A 174 -19.68 -18.06 -4.44
N ASP A 175 -19.46 -17.66 -3.22
CA ASP A 175 -20.48 -17.52 -2.18
C ASP A 175 -21.26 -16.20 -2.25
N GLY A 176 -20.87 -15.29 -3.14
CA GLY A 176 -21.47 -13.95 -3.24
C GLY A 176 -21.23 -13.06 -2.02
N LYS A 177 -20.32 -13.44 -1.12
CA LYS A 177 -19.97 -12.67 0.09
C LYS A 177 -19.49 -11.27 -0.26
N TYR A 178 -18.68 -11.15 -1.30
CA TYR A 178 -18.15 -9.89 -1.81
C TYR A 178 -18.96 -9.45 -3.04
N ARG A 179 -20.18 -9.01 -2.80
CA ARG A 179 -21.06 -8.48 -3.82
C ARG A 179 -21.39 -7.03 -3.55
N PHE A 180 -21.40 -6.22 -4.58
CA PHE A 180 -21.81 -4.83 -4.50
C PHE A 180 -22.57 -4.40 -5.76
N VAL A 181 -23.38 -3.37 -5.63
CA VAL A 181 -24.18 -2.77 -6.70
C VAL A 181 -23.74 -1.33 -6.85
N VAL A 182 -23.40 -0.96 -8.08
CA VAL A 182 -23.09 0.43 -8.44
C VAL A 182 -24.32 1.02 -9.13
N SER A 183 -24.78 2.17 -8.65
CA SER A 183 -25.97 2.86 -9.14
C SER A 183 -25.64 4.33 -9.46
N ASN A 184 -26.34 4.92 -10.44
CA ASN A 184 -26.24 6.32 -10.79
C ASN A 184 -24.81 6.79 -11.21
N ASN A 185 -23.94 5.85 -11.56
CA ASN A 185 -22.60 6.16 -12.01
C ASN A 185 -22.62 6.57 -13.49
N THR A 186 -22.05 7.73 -13.80
CA THR A 186 -21.91 8.25 -15.17
C THR A 186 -20.50 8.13 -15.73
N GLY A 187 -19.52 7.71 -14.91
CA GLY A 187 -18.10 7.57 -15.26
C GLY A 187 -17.49 6.29 -14.72
N THR A 188 -16.31 6.40 -14.13
CA THR A 188 -15.58 5.31 -13.48
C THR A 188 -15.47 5.57 -11.99
N ILE A 189 -16.08 4.74 -11.17
CA ILE A 189 -15.94 4.80 -9.70
C ILE A 189 -14.74 3.93 -9.28
N TRP A 190 -13.96 4.45 -8.36
CA TRP A 190 -12.87 3.75 -7.70
C TRP A 190 -13.30 3.33 -6.30
N ILE A 191 -13.16 2.05 -6.00
CA ILE A 191 -13.43 1.45 -4.70
C ILE A 191 -12.09 0.97 -4.13
N ASP A 192 -11.64 1.59 -3.05
CA ASP A 192 -10.42 1.18 -2.35
C ASP A 192 -10.78 0.39 -1.10
N SER A 193 -10.61 -0.92 -1.18
CA SER A 193 -10.96 -1.84 -0.09
C SER A 193 -10.01 -1.74 1.12
N GLU A 194 -8.80 -1.19 0.95
CA GLU A 194 -7.83 -1.02 2.05
C GLU A 194 -8.23 0.12 2.98
N ILE A 195 -8.67 1.25 2.42
CA ILE A 195 -9.09 2.43 3.19
C ILE A 195 -10.59 2.50 3.37
N MET A 196 -11.32 1.54 2.82
CA MET A 196 -12.80 1.43 2.88
C MET A 196 -13.51 2.68 2.34
N GLU A 197 -13.03 3.21 1.23
CA GLU A 197 -13.59 4.39 0.57
C GLU A 197 -13.91 4.12 -0.90
N ALA A 198 -14.84 4.90 -1.44
CA ALA A 198 -15.11 4.97 -2.86
C ALA A 198 -15.05 6.43 -3.31
N TYR A 199 -14.40 6.68 -4.44
CA TYR A 199 -14.16 8.03 -4.94
C TYR A 199 -14.04 8.06 -6.45
N LEU A 200 -14.09 9.27 -7.00
CA LEU A 200 -13.77 9.53 -8.39
C LEU A 200 -12.29 9.91 -8.49
N PRO A 201 -11.58 9.45 -9.53
CA PRO A 201 -10.20 9.84 -9.74
C PRO A 201 -10.10 11.35 -9.97
N ALA A 202 -9.08 11.99 -9.39
CA ALA A 202 -8.77 13.38 -9.70
C ALA A 202 -8.49 13.52 -11.21
N GLY A 203 -9.29 14.33 -11.91
CA GLY A 203 -9.20 14.55 -13.36
C GLY A 203 -10.33 13.94 -14.18
N GLU A 204 -11.17 13.06 -13.64
CA GLU A 204 -12.47 12.77 -14.25
C GLU A 204 -13.47 13.84 -13.76
N LEU A 205 -13.67 14.84 -14.61
CA LEU A 205 -14.56 15.96 -14.34
C LEU A 205 -16.01 15.48 -14.33
N TYR A 206 -16.66 15.51 -13.16
CA TYR A 206 -18.10 15.70 -13.15
C TYR A 206 -18.37 17.17 -13.40
N PRO A 207 -19.24 17.50 -14.37
CA PRO A 207 -19.67 18.88 -14.52
C PRO A 207 -20.44 19.28 -13.25
N TRP A 208 -19.83 20.12 -12.44
CA TRP A 208 -20.56 20.84 -11.40
C TRP A 208 -21.46 21.83 -12.12
N THR A 209 -22.73 21.74 -11.87
CA THR A 209 -23.68 22.77 -12.29
C THR A 209 -23.96 23.66 -11.08
N ASP A 210 -23.82 24.96 -11.26
CA ASP A 210 -24.37 25.92 -10.32
C ASP A 210 -25.92 25.96 -10.39
N GLU A 211 -26.56 26.74 -9.54
CA GLU A 211 -28.03 26.90 -9.50
C GLU A 211 -28.62 27.39 -10.87
N SER A 212 -27.77 27.82 -11.80
CA SER A 212 -28.15 28.26 -13.17
C SER A 212 -27.82 27.20 -14.25
N GLU A 213 -27.50 25.96 -13.89
CA GLU A 213 -27.09 24.87 -14.81
C GLU A 213 -25.80 25.16 -15.59
N THR A 214 -24.96 26.09 -15.12
CA THR A 214 -23.66 26.38 -15.74
C THR A 214 -22.64 25.36 -15.31
N VAL A 215 -22.02 24.69 -16.30
CA VAL A 215 -20.95 23.70 -16.04
C VAL A 215 -19.69 24.40 -15.57
N LEU A 216 -19.28 24.08 -14.34
CA LEU A 216 -18.01 24.55 -13.78
C LEU A 216 -16.92 23.51 -14.12
N THR A 217 -15.88 23.93 -14.82
CA THR A 217 -14.73 23.08 -15.17
C THR A 217 -13.57 23.34 -14.21
N GLN A 218 -13.04 22.28 -13.62
CA GLN A 218 -11.82 22.33 -12.80
C GLN A 218 -10.61 22.07 -13.72
N GLU A 219 -9.65 22.97 -13.77
CA GLU A 219 -8.35 22.72 -14.40
C GLU A 219 -7.48 21.82 -13.50
N ILE A 220 -6.79 20.87 -14.12
CA ILE A 220 -5.93 19.89 -13.44
C ILE A 220 -4.87 20.61 -12.63
N GLY A 221 -4.80 20.33 -11.31
CA GLY A 221 -3.71 20.74 -10.43
C GLY A 221 -3.92 22.01 -9.61
N ILE A 222 -5.10 22.60 -9.61
CA ILE A 222 -5.45 23.71 -8.69
C ILE A 222 -6.43 23.19 -7.66
N GLU A 223 -6.03 23.19 -6.39
CA GLU A 223 -6.98 23.12 -5.28
C GLU A 223 -7.85 24.37 -5.34
N LEU A 224 -9.10 24.20 -5.78
CA LEU A 224 -10.08 25.25 -5.62
C LEU A 224 -10.55 25.25 -4.16
N GLU A 225 -10.00 26.13 -3.34
CA GLU A 225 -10.66 26.52 -2.11
C GLU A 225 -11.95 27.23 -2.49
N LEU A 226 -13.08 26.56 -2.31
CA LEU A 226 -14.38 27.19 -2.41
C LEU A 226 -14.56 28.13 -1.22
N LEU A 227 -14.66 29.42 -1.50
CA LEU A 227 -14.79 30.50 -0.53
C LEU A 227 -16.10 30.49 0.28
N ASP A 228 -17.00 29.53 0.03
CA ASP A 228 -18.33 29.47 0.64
C ASP A 228 -18.56 28.29 1.61
N GLY A 229 -17.54 27.47 1.88
CA GLY A 229 -17.64 26.36 2.83
C GLY A 229 -18.44 25.16 2.35
N THR A 230 -18.73 25.02 1.06
CA THR A 230 -19.36 23.83 0.50
C THR A 230 -18.37 22.69 0.43
N GLN A 231 -18.79 21.55 0.97
CA GLN A 231 -17.98 20.36 1.21
C GLN A 231 -17.46 19.72 -0.10
N TYR A 232 -16.30 19.07 0.01
CA TYR A 232 -15.76 18.12 -0.96
C TYR A 232 -16.81 17.16 -1.53
N PRO A 233 -16.62 16.64 -2.75
CA PRO A 233 -17.57 15.74 -3.37
C PRO A 233 -17.96 14.64 -2.38
N GLU A 234 -19.27 14.45 -2.27
CA GLU A 234 -19.87 13.44 -1.41
C GLU A 234 -19.12 12.12 -1.59
N ASN A 235 -18.77 11.50 -0.46
CA ASN A 235 -18.20 10.17 -0.44
C ASN A 235 -19.06 9.27 -1.35
N MET A 236 -18.48 8.81 -2.46
CA MET A 236 -19.17 8.04 -3.49
C MET A 236 -19.71 6.70 -3.00
N LEU A 237 -19.51 6.38 -1.72
CA LEU A 237 -20.13 5.22 -1.06
C LEU A 237 -21.66 5.26 -1.14
N SER A 238 -22.30 6.42 -1.26
CA SER A 238 -23.74 6.54 -1.46
C SER A 238 -24.22 5.97 -2.81
N TYR A 239 -23.32 5.83 -3.79
CA TYR A 239 -23.58 5.25 -5.12
C TYR A 239 -23.34 3.74 -5.16
N ILE A 240 -22.86 3.16 -4.05
CA ILE A 240 -22.47 1.75 -3.98
C ILE A 240 -23.17 1.10 -2.79
N GLU A 241 -23.91 0.05 -3.06
CA GLU A 241 -24.50 -0.81 -2.04
C GLU A 241 -23.66 -2.07 -1.89
N PHE A 242 -22.99 -2.21 -0.76
CA PHE A 242 -22.24 -3.42 -0.43
C PHE A 242 -23.13 -4.45 0.26
N TYR A 243 -23.12 -5.68 -0.22
CA TYR A 243 -23.83 -6.77 0.42
C TYR A 243 -23.25 -7.00 1.83
N ASN A 244 -24.12 -7.00 2.85
CA ASN A 244 -23.76 -7.07 4.27
C ASN A 244 -22.77 -5.98 4.74
N SER A 245 -22.67 -4.85 4.06
CA SER A 245 -21.71 -3.78 4.37
C SER A 245 -20.24 -4.24 4.43
N ILE A 246 -19.89 -5.26 3.64
CA ILE A 246 -18.54 -5.82 3.60
C ILE A 246 -17.81 -5.33 2.34
N MET A 247 -16.65 -4.68 2.54
CA MET A 247 -15.77 -4.31 1.44
C MET A 247 -15.23 -5.52 0.68
N PRO A 248 -15.09 -5.44 -0.65
CA PRO A 248 -14.59 -6.53 -1.46
C PRO A 248 -13.20 -6.98 -1.04
N LYS A 249 -12.99 -8.30 -0.98
CA LYS A 249 -11.68 -8.92 -0.83
C LYS A 249 -11.51 -10.01 -1.89
N ILE A 250 -10.25 -10.35 -2.16
CA ILE A 250 -9.95 -11.50 -3.02
C ILE A 250 -9.29 -12.55 -2.16
N GLU A 251 -10.04 -13.62 -1.86
CA GLU A 251 -9.57 -14.74 -1.07
C GLU A 251 -8.47 -15.52 -1.82
N PRO A 252 -7.64 -16.31 -1.12
CA PRO A 252 -6.64 -17.18 -1.74
C PRO A 252 -7.21 -18.12 -2.80
N GLY A 253 -6.43 -18.37 -3.85
CA GLY A 253 -6.82 -19.24 -4.95
C GLY A 253 -7.66 -18.56 -6.02
N GLU A 254 -8.31 -19.36 -6.87
CA GLU A 254 -9.12 -18.87 -7.97
C GLU A 254 -10.48 -18.36 -7.47
N GLN A 255 -10.82 -17.12 -7.85
CA GLN A 255 -12.06 -16.46 -7.48
C GLN A 255 -12.84 -16.06 -8.74
N PRO A 256 -14.06 -16.57 -8.95
CA PRO A 256 -14.88 -16.15 -10.08
C PRO A 256 -15.31 -14.70 -9.94
N ILE A 257 -15.31 -13.99 -11.06
CA ILE A 257 -15.80 -12.62 -11.19
C ILE A 257 -17.09 -12.66 -12.01
N ARG A 258 -18.16 -12.16 -11.44
CA ARG A 258 -19.46 -12.02 -12.13
C ARG A 258 -19.85 -10.56 -12.16
N MET A 259 -20.28 -10.09 -13.30
CA MET A 259 -20.69 -8.70 -13.51
C MET A 259 -21.94 -8.61 -14.34
N SER A 260 -22.78 -7.60 -14.06
CA SER A 260 -23.95 -7.29 -14.87
C SER A 260 -23.54 -6.87 -16.28
N PRO A 261 -24.35 -7.16 -17.32
CA PRO A 261 -24.04 -6.74 -18.70
C PRO A 261 -23.95 -5.21 -18.90
N THR A 262 -24.50 -4.45 -17.97
CA THR A 262 -24.46 -2.98 -17.95
C THR A 262 -23.17 -2.39 -17.42
N ILE A 263 -22.30 -3.20 -16.83
CA ILE A 263 -20.93 -2.84 -16.48
C ILE A 263 -20.07 -3.12 -17.71
N THR A 264 -19.48 -2.07 -18.26
CA THR A 264 -18.70 -2.16 -19.51
C THR A 264 -17.24 -2.51 -19.26
N ARG A 265 -16.73 -2.15 -18.07
CA ARG A 265 -15.34 -2.40 -17.67
C ARG A 265 -15.22 -2.54 -16.15
N LEU A 266 -14.56 -3.57 -15.72
CA LEU A 266 -14.12 -3.78 -14.35
C LEU A 266 -12.60 -3.94 -14.37
N GLU A 267 -11.88 -3.11 -13.63
CA GLU A 267 -10.42 -3.18 -13.50
C GLU A 267 -10.10 -3.40 -12.04
N ILE A 268 -9.33 -4.43 -11.73
CA ILE A 268 -8.97 -4.82 -10.38
C ILE A 268 -7.46 -4.74 -10.23
N ILE A 269 -6.97 -3.90 -9.33
CA ILE A 269 -5.59 -3.88 -8.86
C ILE A 269 -5.57 -4.70 -7.58
N PRO A 270 -5.05 -5.93 -7.61
CA PRO A 270 -5.35 -6.92 -6.57
C PRO A 270 -4.60 -6.72 -5.26
N ARG A 271 -3.44 -6.06 -5.27
CA ARG A 271 -2.61 -5.79 -4.10
C ARG A 271 -2.24 -7.07 -3.32
N TRP A 272 -1.74 -8.08 -4.05
CA TRP A 272 -1.29 -9.34 -3.44
C TRP A 272 -0.23 -9.09 -2.38
N TRP A 273 -0.33 -9.81 -1.27
CA TRP A 273 0.64 -9.67 -0.19
C TRP A 273 0.91 -11.00 0.53
N ARG A 274 2.05 -11.07 1.20
CA ARG A 274 2.47 -12.15 2.09
C ARG A 274 3.20 -11.60 3.32
N LEU A 275 3.57 -12.47 4.25
CA LEU A 275 4.39 -12.11 5.42
C LEU A 275 5.88 -12.18 5.10
#